data_4e07c0b926e887ceb8942fb04766ec78
#
_entry.id   4e07c0b926e887ceb8942fb04766ec78
#
_cell.length_a   1.000
_cell.length_b   1.000
_cell.length_c   1.000
_cell.angle_alpha   90.00
_cell.angle_beta   90.00
_cell.angle_gamma   90.00
#
_symmetry.space_group_name_H-M   'P 1'
#
loop_
_entity.id
_entity.type
_entity.pdbx_description
1 polymer ?
#
loop_
_entity_poly.entity_id
_entity_poly.type
_entity_poly.pdbx_seq_one_letter_code
_entity_poly.pdbx_strand_id
1 'polypeptide(L)'
;MYKVLFAEDELLVRIGLQNAIKWSDYSMELVAQADDGGQAFELFQKIRPDVVITDIRMDVMDGHELIRKIREIDKECAIIVISCIDDFEVIRRLVPLKINGYVLKATLNMEEINKLLQETREYLISIGRNGEDKPDNENFLEKRLKKYLLGEGSEPIWNESEKMR
;
A
#
# COMPACT_ATOMS: atom_id res chain seq x y z
N MET A 1 9.93 9.01 -2.41
CA MET A 1 8.73 8.43 -3.08
C MET A 1 8.26 7.20 -2.30
N TYR A 2 6.96 6.96 -2.29
CA TYR A 2 6.41 5.75 -1.69
C TYR A 2 6.78 4.53 -2.54
N LYS A 3 7.25 3.49 -1.89
CA LYS A 3 7.68 2.25 -2.54
C LYS A 3 6.48 1.33 -2.77
N VAL A 4 6.32 0.86 -4.00
CA VAL A 4 5.23 -0.03 -4.40
C VAL A 4 5.78 -1.41 -4.78
N LEU A 5 5.19 -2.45 -4.22
CA LEU A 5 5.37 -3.84 -4.62
C LEU A 5 4.12 -4.31 -5.36
N PHE A 6 4.30 -4.92 -6.53
CA PHE A 6 3.19 -5.44 -7.32
C PHE A 6 3.30 -6.95 -7.48
N ALA A 7 2.33 -7.68 -6.96
CA ALA A 7 2.23 -9.14 -7.05
C ALA A 7 1.11 -9.55 -8.01
N GLU A 8 1.46 -10.13 -9.14
CA GLU A 8 0.54 -10.53 -10.19
C GLU A 8 1.18 -11.65 -11.01
N ASP A 9 0.51 -12.81 -11.12
CA ASP A 9 1.00 -13.95 -11.87
C ASP A 9 0.81 -13.83 -13.38
N GLU A 10 -0.17 -13.05 -13.83
CA GLU A 10 -0.40 -12.80 -15.25
C GLU A 10 0.58 -11.73 -15.78
N LEU A 11 1.54 -12.16 -16.58
CA LEU A 11 2.57 -11.29 -17.13
C LEU A 11 2.01 -10.08 -17.89
N LEU A 12 0.97 -10.30 -18.71
CA LEU A 12 0.37 -9.23 -19.51
C LEU A 12 -0.32 -8.18 -18.65
N VAL A 13 -1.00 -8.60 -17.58
CA VAL A 13 -1.62 -7.68 -16.63
C VAL A 13 -0.55 -6.87 -15.90
N ARG A 14 0.49 -7.54 -15.44
CA ARG A 14 1.61 -6.89 -14.74
C ARG A 14 2.30 -5.85 -15.60
N ILE A 15 2.67 -6.18 -16.83
CA ILE A 15 3.29 -5.26 -17.78
C ILE A 15 2.35 -4.12 -18.15
N GLY A 16 1.07 -4.44 -18.41
CA GLY A 16 0.07 -3.46 -18.79
C GLY A 16 -0.13 -2.38 -17.72
N LEU A 17 -0.30 -2.78 -16.48
CA LEU A 17 -0.48 -1.83 -15.38
C LEU A 17 0.81 -1.07 -15.05
N GLN A 18 1.95 -1.73 -15.09
CA GLN A 18 3.24 -1.08 -14.88
C GLN A 18 3.43 0.10 -15.84
N ASN A 19 3.10 -0.08 -17.11
CA ASN A 19 3.28 0.93 -18.14
C ASN A 19 2.15 1.96 -18.21
N ALA A 20 0.92 1.57 -17.84
CA ALA A 20 -0.24 2.45 -17.91
C ALA A 20 -0.29 3.46 -16.76
N ILE A 21 0.24 3.08 -15.60
CA ILE A 21 0.21 3.93 -14.40
C ILE A 21 1.43 4.87 -14.42
N LYS A 22 1.15 6.15 -14.26
CA LYS A 22 2.18 7.17 -14.07
C LYS A 22 2.45 7.33 -12.57
N TRP A 23 3.26 6.46 -12.03
CA TRP A 23 3.54 6.31 -10.60
C TRP A 23 3.99 7.61 -9.94
N SER A 24 4.81 8.38 -10.63
CA SER A 24 5.32 9.67 -10.11
C SER A 24 4.23 10.70 -9.82
N ASP A 25 3.09 10.63 -10.49
CA ASP A 25 1.96 11.53 -10.22
C ASP A 25 1.37 11.33 -8.81
N TYR A 26 1.64 10.18 -8.20
CA TYR A 26 1.17 9.83 -6.85
C TYR A 26 2.30 9.78 -5.84
N SER A 27 3.45 10.33 -6.16
CA SER A 27 4.67 10.25 -5.35
C SER A 27 5.08 8.80 -5.05
N MET A 28 4.82 7.91 -6.00
CA MET A 28 5.07 6.47 -5.91
C MET A 28 6.14 6.02 -6.88
N GLU A 29 6.81 4.93 -6.54
CA GLU A 29 7.78 4.24 -7.38
C GLU A 29 7.54 2.74 -7.31
N LEU A 30 7.38 2.09 -8.46
CA LEU A 30 7.27 0.64 -8.53
C LEU A 30 8.68 0.03 -8.37
N VAL A 31 9.00 -0.42 -7.16
CA VAL A 31 10.36 -0.88 -6.82
C VAL A 31 10.55 -2.37 -6.97
N ALA A 32 9.47 -3.15 -6.95
CA ALA A 32 9.54 -4.60 -7.08
C ALA A 32 8.27 -5.19 -7.68
N GLN A 33 8.44 -6.31 -8.34
CA GLN A 33 7.35 -7.11 -8.89
C GLN A 33 7.55 -8.57 -8.54
N ALA A 34 6.46 -9.27 -8.29
CA ALA A 34 6.43 -10.69 -7.99
C ALA A 34 5.41 -11.40 -8.87
N ASP A 35 5.69 -12.62 -9.24
CA ASP A 35 4.80 -13.47 -10.05
C ASP A 35 4.06 -14.53 -9.21
N ASP A 36 4.34 -14.63 -7.92
CA ASP A 36 3.58 -15.43 -6.98
C ASP A 36 3.60 -14.81 -5.57
N GLY A 37 2.74 -15.31 -4.69
CA GLY A 37 2.61 -14.79 -3.33
C GLY A 37 3.82 -15.06 -2.44
N GLY A 38 4.52 -16.17 -2.66
CA GLY A 38 5.74 -16.49 -1.91
C GLY A 38 6.87 -15.52 -2.21
N GLN A 39 7.12 -15.27 -3.48
CA GLN A 39 8.09 -14.26 -3.92
C GLN A 39 7.70 -12.86 -3.42
N ALA A 40 6.42 -12.52 -3.49
CA ALA A 40 5.93 -11.24 -3.00
C ALA A 40 6.22 -11.05 -1.51
N PHE A 41 6.02 -12.08 -0.70
CA PHE A 41 6.28 -11.99 0.73
C PHE A 41 7.79 -11.86 1.03
N GLU A 42 8.64 -12.58 0.32
CA GLU A 42 10.09 -12.43 0.44
C GLU A 42 10.54 -11.01 0.10
N LEU A 43 10.04 -10.45 -0.99
CA LEU A 43 10.33 -9.06 -1.40
C LEU A 43 9.77 -8.05 -0.39
N PHE A 44 8.59 -8.31 0.15
CA PHE A 44 8.00 -7.46 1.19
C PHE A 44 8.92 -7.37 2.42
N GLN A 45 9.44 -8.50 2.88
CA GLN A 45 10.32 -8.53 4.05
C GLN A 45 11.65 -7.78 3.82
N LYS A 46 12.18 -7.84 2.61
CA LYS A 46 13.44 -7.18 2.24
C LYS A 46 13.28 -5.68 2.02
N ILE A 47 12.22 -5.28 1.33
CA ILE A 47 12.05 -3.91 0.83
C ILE A 47 11.21 -3.07 1.78
N ARG A 48 10.27 -3.67 2.48
CA ARG A 48 9.27 -2.98 3.32
C ARG A 48 8.57 -1.86 2.57
N PRO A 49 7.82 -2.20 1.51
CA PRO A 49 7.13 -1.21 0.69
C PRO A 49 6.04 -0.49 1.49
N ASP A 50 5.67 0.67 1.01
CA ASP A 50 4.57 1.46 1.57
C ASP A 50 3.21 1.04 1.00
N VAL A 51 3.22 0.50 -0.21
CA VAL A 51 2.02 0.04 -0.94
C VAL A 51 2.28 -1.35 -1.49
N VAL A 52 1.32 -2.24 -1.32
CA VAL A 52 1.29 -3.55 -1.98
C VAL A 52 0.05 -3.63 -2.84
N ILE A 53 0.24 -3.89 -4.12
CA ILE A 53 -0.85 -4.19 -5.06
C ILE A 53 -0.76 -5.67 -5.35
N THR A 54 -1.83 -6.42 -5.14
CA THR A 54 -1.81 -7.87 -5.30
C THR A 54 -3.09 -8.42 -5.90
N ASP A 55 -2.94 -9.48 -6.68
CA ASP A 55 -4.04 -10.37 -7.02
C ASP A 55 -4.34 -11.31 -5.83
N ILE A 56 -5.49 -11.95 -5.84
CA ILE A 56 -5.90 -12.97 -4.86
C ILE A 56 -5.45 -14.36 -5.30
N ARG A 57 -5.69 -14.72 -6.57
CA ARG A 57 -5.32 -16.04 -7.09
C ARG A 57 -3.88 -16.02 -7.60
N MET A 58 -3.00 -16.62 -6.82
CA MET A 58 -1.60 -16.80 -7.18
C MET A 58 -1.11 -18.14 -6.67
N ASP A 59 -0.08 -18.68 -7.32
CA ASP A 59 0.59 -19.90 -6.90
C ASP A 59 1.42 -19.68 -5.62
N VAL A 60 1.79 -20.77 -4.97
CA VAL A 60 2.61 -20.84 -3.76
C VAL A 60 1.87 -20.27 -2.55
N MET A 61 1.44 -19.03 -2.61
CA MET A 61 0.68 -18.33 -1.58
C MET A 61 -0.34 -17.42 -2.26
N ASP A 62 -1.61 -17.53 -1.90
CA ASP A 62 -2.63 -16.64 -2.46
C ASP A 62 -2.55 -15.22 -1.84
N GLY A 63 -3.28 -14.30 -2.45
CA GLY A 63 -3.26 -12.91 -1.98
C GLY A 63 -3.85 -12.71 -0.59
N HIS A 64 -4.83 -13.51 -0.19
CA HIS A 64 -5.40 -13.44 1.15
C HIS A 64 -4.35 -13.79 2.20
N GLU A 65 -3.62 -14.89 2.01
CA GLU A 65 -2.56 -15.30 2.92
C GLU A 65 -1.40 -14.30 2.93
N LEU A 66 -1.03 -13.77 1.75
CA LEU A 66 -0.03 -12.72 1.63
C LEU A 66 -0.41 -11.50 2.46
N ILE A 67 -1.63 -11.01 2.32
CA ILE A 67 -2.12 -9.83 3.07
C ILE A 67 -2.14 -10.11 4.56
N ARG A 68 -2.60 -11.28 4.96
CA ARG A 68 -2.62 -11.67 6.37
C ARG A 68 -1.21 -11.65 6.98
N LYS A 69 -0.23 -12.21 6.28
CA LYS A 69 1.17 -12.20 6.73
C LYS A 69 1.77 -10.79 6.75
N ILE A 70 1.45 -9.96 5.78
CA ILE A 70 1.86 -8.56 5.77
C ILE A 70 1.31 -7.84 7.00
N ARG A 71 0.06 -8.06 7.35
CA ARG A 71 -0.57 -7.42 8.52
C ARG A 71 0.02 -7.85 9.86
N GLU A 72 0.61 -9.01 9.95
CA GLU A 72 1.37 -9.43 11.13
C GLU A 72 2.64 -8.60 11.32
N ILE A 73 3.19 -8.05 10.25
CA ILE A 73 4.46 -7.29 10.24
C ILE A 73 4.20 -5.79 10.19
N ASP A 74 3.28 -5.35 9.33
CA ASP A 74 3.00 -3.94 9.07
C ASP A 74 1.49 -3.73 8.97
N LYS A 75 0.91 -3.09 9.98
CA LYS A 75 -0.53 -2.82 10.05
C LYS A 75 -0.96 -1.62 9.22
N GLU A 76 -0.02 -0.81 8.78
CA GLU A 76 -0.26 0.47 8.12
C GLU A 76 0.10 0.49 6.64
N CYS A 77 0.79 -0.53 6.14
CA CYS A 77 1.06 -0.67 4.71
C CYS A 77 -0.25 -0.60 3.91
N ALA A 78 -0.30 0.24 2.90
CA ALA A 78 -1.47 0.31 2.03
C ALA A 78 -1.55 -0.95 1.16
N ILE A 79 -2.72 -1.56 1.10
CA ILE A 79 -2.95 -2.77 0.32
C ILE A 79 -4.10 -2.55 -0.64
N ILE A 80 -3.83 -2.76 -1.93
CA ILE A 80 -4.79 -2.69 -3.02
C ILE A 80 -4.88 -4.07 -3.65
N VAL A 81 -6.10 -4.58 -3.79
CA VAL A 81 -6.35 -5.86 -4.46
C VAL A 81 -6.90 -5.60 -5.86
N ILE A 82 -6.30 -6.24 -6.85
CA ILE A 82 -6.78 -6.25 -8.24
C ILE A 82 -7.03 -7.70 -8.62
N SER A 83 -8.28 -8.08 -8.83
CA SER A 83 -8.65 -9.48 -9.01
C SER A 83 -9.77 -9.69 -10.01
N CYS A 84 -9.81 -10.89 -10.60
CA CYS A 84 -10.96 -11.36 -11.38
C CYS A 84 -12.12 -11.85 -10.51
N ILE A 85 -11.93 -11.98 -9.20
CA ILE A 85 -12.90 -12.56 -8.30
C ILE A 85 -13.95 -11.52 -7.91
N ASP A 86 -15.20 -11.78 -8.31
CA ASP A 86 -16.39 -11.05 -7.88
C ASP A 86 -17.21 -11.94 -6.93
N ASP A 87 -16.60 -12.35 -5.84
CA ASP A 87 -17.22 -13.20 -4.84
C ASP A 87 -17.27 -12.45 -3.51
N PHE A 88 -18.47 -12.23 -3.04
CA PHE A 88 -18.73 -11.52 -1.79
C PHE A 88 -17.99 -12.14 -0.60
N GLU A 89 -17.92 -13.48 -0.52
CA GLU A 89 -17.23 -14.16 0.59
C GLU A 89 -15.73 -13.90 0.58
N VAL A 90 -15.11 -13.84 -0.60
CA VAL A 90 -13.68 -13.50 -0.74
C VAL A 90 -13.44 -12.05 -0.28
N ILE A 91 -14.25 -11.13 -0.78
CA ILE A 91 -14.14 -9.70 -0.42
C ILE A 91 -14.39 -9.51 1.08
N ARG A 92 -15.38 -10.18 1.63
CA ARG A 92 -15.71 -10.13 3.06
C ARG A 92 -14.54 -10.56 3.96
N ARG A 93 -13.77 -11.57 3.55
CA ARG A 93 -12.58 -12.02 4.30
C ARG A 93 -11.46 -11.00 4.34
N LEU A 94 -11.43 -10.09 3.37
CA LEU A 94 -10.41 -9.04 3.28
C LEU A 94 -10.71 -7.82 4.16
N VAL A 95 -11.98 -7.60 4.50
CA VAL A 95 -12.39 -6.42 5.29
C VAL A 95 -11.66 -6.33 6.63
N PRO A 96 -11.55 -7.41 7.44
CA PRO A 96 -10.81 -7.34 8.70
C PRO A 96 -9.31 -7.05 8.54
N LEU A 97 -8.76 -7.28 7.35
CA LEU A 97 -7.36 -7.03 7.03
C LEU A 97 -7.10 -5.57 6.63
N LYS A 98 -8.14 -4.74 6.61
CA LYS A 98 -8.08 -3.29 6.36
C LYS A 98 -7.37 -2.95 5.04
N ILE A 99 -7.81 -3.58 3.96
CA ILE A 99 -7.33 -3.23 2.62
C ILE A 99 -7.83 -1.85 2.23
N ASN A 100 -7.05 -1.15 1.41
CA ASN A 100 -7.34 0.21 0.97
C ASN A 100 -8.21 0.27 -0.28
N GLY A 101 -8.22 -0.79 -1.06
CA GLY A 101 -9.06 -0.86 -2.26
C GLY A 101 -9.16 -2.25 -2.83
N TYR A 102 -10.26 -2.50 -3.54
CA TYR A 102 -10.50 -3.73 -4.27
C TYR A 102 -11.03 -3.37 -5.66
N VAL A 103 -10.34 -3.79 -6.70
CA VAL A 103 -10.68 -3.50 -8.09
C VAL A 103 -10.86 -4.80 -8.86
N LEU A 104 -11.94 -4.89 -9.64
CA LEU A 104 -12.18 -6.02 -10.53
C LEU A 104 -11.46 -5.83 -11.85
N LYS A 105 -10.67 -6.81 -12.28
CA LYS A 105 -9.97 -6.78 -13.56
C LYS A 105 -10.92 -6.62 -14.75
N ALA A 106 -12.10 -7.22 -14.68
CA ALA A 106 -13.09 -7.19 -15.76
C ALA A 106 -13.63 -5.79 -16.06
N THR A 107 -13.69 -4.93 -15.07
CA THR A 107 -14.23 -3.55 -15.19
C THR A 107 -13.16 -2.49 -14.96
N LEU A 108 -11.91 -2.89 -14.97
CA LEU A 108 -10.79 -2.02 -14.70
C LEU A 108 -10.68 -0.92 -15.74
N ASN A 109 -10.60 0.32 -15.29
CA ASN A 109 -10.31 1.48 -16.13
C ASN A 109 -9.30 2.40 -15.41
N MET A 110 -8.64 3.25 -16.18
CA MET A 110 -7.60 4.11 -15.64
C MET A 110 -8.11 5.17 -14.68
N GLU A 111 -9.34 5.64 -14.86
CA GLU A 111 -9.95 6.61 -13.96
C GLU A 111 -10.13 6.04 -12.55
N GLU A 112 -10.62 4.80 -12.45
CA GLU A 112 -10.77 4.09 -11.18
C GLU A 112 -9.42 3.86 -10.48
N ILE A 113 -8.40 3.41 -11.24
CA ILE A 113 -7.06 3.21 -10.71
C ILE A 113 -6.46 4.53 -10.23
N ASN A 114 -6.55 5.57 -11.03
CA ASN A 114 -6.00 6.88 -10.69
C ASN A 114 -6.63 7.44 -9.41
N LYS A 115 -7.95 7.30 -9.29
CA LYS A 115 -8.68 7.70 -8.07
C LYS A 115 -8.20 6.91 -6.86
N LEU A 116 -8.07 5.60 -6.99
CA LEU A 116 -7.63 4.72 -5.90
C LEU A 116 -6.18 5.03 -5.47
N LEU A 117 -5.29 5.28 -6.40
CA LEU A 117 -3.91 5.65 -6.10
C LEU A 117 -3.83 7.02 -5.42
N GLN A 118 -4.65 7.96 -5.82
CA GLN A 118 -4.74 9.26 -5.16
C GLN A 118 -5.25 9.12 -3.72
N GLU A 119 -6.29 8.35 -3.49
CA GLU A 119 -6.83 8.07 -2.15
C GLU A 119 -5.80 7.34 -1.29
N THR A 120 -5.05 6.42 -1.87
CA THR A 120 -3.97 5.69 -1.19
C THR A 120 -2.84 6.64 -0.78
N ARG A 121 -2.45 7.55 -1.64
CA ARG A 121 -1.47 8.58 -1.30
C ARG A 121 -1.95 9.44 -0.14
N GLU A 122 -3.18 9.89 -0.17
CA GLU A 122 -3.78 10.69 0.91
C GLU A 122 -3.81 9.92 2.24
N TYR A 123 -4.14 8.63 2.19
CA TYR A 123 -4.06 7.76 3.36
C TYR A 123 -2.64 7.70 3.94
N LEU A 124 -1.63 7.48 3.11
CA LEU A 124 -0.24 7.40 3.55
C LEU A 124 0.23 8.71 4.19
N ILE A 125 -0.17 9.83 3.62
CA ILE A 125 0.10 11.15 4.18
C ILE A 125 -0.59 11.31 5.54
N SER A 126 -1.85 10.89 5.64
CA SER A 126 -2.64 11.04 6.88
C SER A 126 -2.08 10.26 8.06
N ILE A 127 -1.46 9.12 7.81
CA ILE A 127 -0.82 8.32 8.87
C ILE A 127 0.63 8.74 9.14
N GLY A 128 1.11 9.78 8.47
CA GLY A 128 2.47 10.29 8.64
C GLY A 128 3.56 9.45 8.00
N ARG A 129 3.19 8.56 7.08
CA ARG A 129 4.15 7.78 6.33
C ARG A 129 4.69 8.63 5.19
N ASN A 130 5.97 8.91 5.21
CA ASN A 130 6.64 9.63 4.13
C ASN A 130 7.39 8.64 3.23
N GLY A 131 7.47 8.95 1.94
CA GLY A 131 8.12 8.08 0.97
C GLY A 131 9.64 8.17 0.96
N GLU A 132 10.26 8.59 2.06
CA GLU A 132 11.71 8.60 2.21
C GLU A 132 12.19 7.28 2.83
N ASP A 133 13.45 6.93 2.58
CA ASP A 133 14.07 5.80 3.24
C ASP A 133 14.03 6.00 4.74
N LYS A 134 13.31 5.11 5.43
CA LYS A 134 13.15 5.20 6.87
C LYS A 134 14.47 4.87 7.56
N PRO A 135 15.01 5.75 8.37
CA PRO A 135 15.80 5.27 9.47
C PRO A 135 14.84 4.47 10.36
N ASP A 136 15.21 3.23 10.63
CA ASP A 136 14.37 2.19 11.23
C ASP A 136 13.72 2.51 12.60
N ASN A 137 13.87 3.71 13.14
CA ASN A 137 13.49 4.03 14.51
C ASN A 137 12.88 5.42 14.77
N GLU A 138 12.58 6.22 13.77
CA GLU A 138 11.89 7.48 14.05
C GLU A 138 10.37 7.32 13.99
N ASN A 139 9.77 7.39 15.15
CA ASN A 139 8.34 7.42 15.30
C ASN A 139 7.78 8.76 14.75
N PHE A 140 6.59 8.72 14.17
CA PHE A 140 5.89 9.87 13.63
C PHE A 140 5.77 11.06 14.61
N LEU A 141 5.54 10.75 15.89
CA LEU A 141 5.46 11.78 16.94
C LEU A 141 6.80 12.47 17.17
N GLU A 142 7.90 11.73 17.10
CA GLU A 142 9.24 12.32 17.24
C GLU A 142 9.57 13.25 16.08
N LYS A 143 9.20 12.88 14.86
CA LYS A 143 9.38 13.74 13.68
C LYS A 143 8.57 15.03 13.79
N ARG A 144 7.31 14.93 14.23
CA ARG A 144 6.46 16.10 14.44
C ARG A 144 6.99 16.97 15.56
N LEU A 145 7.48 16.38 16.64
CA LEU A 145 8.07 17.09 17.76
C LEU A 145 9.33 17.84 17.33
N LYS A 146 10.22 17.20 16.60
CA LYS A 146 11.43 17.84 16.05
C LYS A 146 11.06 19.02 15.16
N LYS A 147 10.10 18.84 14.27
CA LYS A 147 9.63 19.89 13.36
C LYS A 147 9.05 21.07 14.12
N TYR A 148 8.27 20.82 15.16
CA TYR A 148 7.71 21.86 16.03
C TYR A 148 8.80 22.62 16.80
N LEU A 149 9.74 21.90 17.41
CA LEU A 149 10.84 22.49 18.19
C LEU A 149 11.79 23.33 17.32
N LEU A 150 11.95 22.98 16.04
CA LEU A 150 12.77 23.71 15.09
C LEU A 150 12.04 24.90 14.45
N GLY A 151 10.76 25.13 14.79
CA GLY A 151 9.96 26.22 14.26
C GLY A 151 9.51 26.05 12.80
N GLU A 152 9.62 24.84 12.25
CA GLU A 152 9.26 24.53 10.85
C GLU A 152 7.77 24.19 10.68
N GLY A 153 7.01 24.10 11.75
CA GLY A 153 5.60 23.75 11.73
C GLY A 153 4.74 24.80 12.42
N SER A 154 3.65 25.20 11.78
CA SER A 154 2.66 26.13 12.32
C SER A 154 1.51 25.44 13.07
N GLU A 155 1.47 24.13 13.08
CA GLU A 155 0.40 23.38 13.74
C GLU A 155 0.80 22.93 15.15
N PRO A 156 -0.15 22.87 16.08
CA PRO A 156 0.13 22.37 17.42
C PRO A 156 0.58 20.91 17.39
N ILE A 157 1.41 20.52 18.35
CA ILE A 157 1.97 19.15 18.46
C ILE A 157 0.86 18.08 18.48
N TRP A 158 -0.31 18.43 18.96
CA TRP A 158 -1.47 17.57 19.04
C TRP A 158 -2.69 18.21 18.40
N ASN A 159 -3.34 17.47 17.59
CA ASN A 159 -4.70 17.74 17.16
C ASN A 159 -5.68 16.89 18.01
N GLU A 160 -6.96 17.11 17.84
CA GLU A 160 -7.97 16.40 18.63
C GLU A 160 -7.93 14.87 18.46
N SER A 161 -7.47 14.39 17.31
CA SER A 161 -7.35 12.95 17.06
C SER A 161 -6.18 12.30 17.82
N GLU A 162 -5.18 13.07 18.19
CA GLU A 162 -4.06 12.60 19.00
C GLU A 162 -4.34 12.69 20.50
N LYS A 163 -5.27 13.54 20.92
CA LYS A 163 -5.69 13.62 22.33
C LYS A 163 -6.47 12.40 22.82
N MET A 164 -7.02 11.60 21.91
CA MET A 164 -7.77 10.38 22.22
C MET A 164 -6.92 9.10 22.15
N ARG A 165 -5.67 9.22 21.93
CA ARG A 165 -4.70 8.14 21.96
C ARG A 165 -3.86 8.24 23.24
#